data_4620d132cff1ecfe136770cb2813af6c
#
_entry.id   4620d132cff1ecfe136770cb2813af6c
#
_cell.length_a   1.000
_cell.length_b   1.000
_cell.length_c   1.000
_cell.angle_alpha   90.00
_cell.angle_beta   90.00
_cell.angle_gamma   90.00
#
_symmetry.space_group_name_H-M   'P 1'
#
loop_
_entity.id
_entity.type
_entity.pdbx_description
1 polymer ?
#
loop_
_entity_poly.entity_id
_entity_poly.type
_entity_poly.pdbx_seq_one_letter_code
_entity_poly.pdbx_strand_id
1 'polypeptide(L)'
;MRICFIGDELVAGVGDPRGLGWVGRVNAHSTFDLPATFLTLAVPSETTKQMAARWEAEVLPRLAEDEPHGLVIGVGPGDVAAGISTARSRLNLA
;
A
#
# COMPACT_ATOMS: atom_id res chain seq x y z
N MET A 1 -7.78 14.83 4.40
CA MET A 1 -6.58 13.99 4.50
C MET A 1 -6.64 12.85 3.50
N ARG A 2 -5.55 12.59 2.83
CA ARG A 2 -5.43 11.48 1.91
C ARG A 2 -4.32 10.53 2.36
N ILE A 3 -4.61 9.25 2.36
CA ILE A 3 -3.63 8.21 2.72
C ILE A 3 -3.59 7.18 1.60
N CYS A 4 -2.43 7.05 0.97
CA CYS A 4 -2.20 6.02 -0.04
C CYS A 4 -1.65 4.76 0.62
N PHE A 5 -2.21 3.61 0.23
CA PHE A 5 -1.75 2.30 0.65
C PHE A 5 -1.23 1.58 -0.58
N ILE A 6 0.08 1.37 -0.64
CA ILE A 6 0.71 0.69 -1.77
C ILE A 6 1.28 -0.65 -1.32
N GLY A 7 1.10 -1.67 -2.13
CA GLY A 7 1.58 -3.01 -1.80
C GLY A 7 1.01 -4.10 -2.68
N ASP A 8 0.91 -5.29 -2.11
CA ASP A 8 0.55 -6.53 -2.79
C ASP A 8 -0.90 -6.98 -2.51
N GLU A 9 -1.16 -8.28 -2.67
CA GLU A 9 -2.48 -8.89 -2.48
C GLU A 9 -3.06 -8.68 -1.09
N LEU A 10 -2.25 -8.53 -0.06
CA LEU A 10 -2.75 -8.27 1.29
C LEU A 10 -3.32 -6.86 1.40
N VAL A 11 -2.71 -5.91 0.73
CA VAL A 11 -3.25 -4.54 0.63
C VAL A 11 -4.52 -4.52 -0.22
N ALA A 12 -4.58 -5.35 -1.27
CA ALA A 12 -5.76 -5.47 -2.13
C ALA A 12 -6.95 -6.14 -1.44
N GLY A 13 -6.72 -6.89 -0.37
CA GLY A 13 -7.78 -7.64 0.31
C GLY A 13 -8.10 -8.98 -0.33
N VAL A 14 -7.18 -9.56 -1.08
CA VAL A 14 -7.35 -10.88 -1.67
C VAL A 14 -7.58 -11.91 -0.56
N GLY A 15 -8.63 -12.73 -0.73
CA GLY A 15 -9.01 -13.75 0.25
C GLY A 15 -9.95 -13.26 1.35
N ASP A 16 -10.21 -11.96 1.45
CA ASP A 16 -11.23 -11.47 2.39
C ASP A 16 -12.63 -11.69 1.79
N PRO A 17 -13.52 -12.42 2.49
CA PRO A 17 -14.88 -12.68 1.98
C PRO A 17 -15.70 -11.41 1.72
N ARG A 18 -15.37 -10.30 2.40
CA ARG A 18 -16.03 -9.01 2.21
C ARG A 18 -15.30 -8.10 1.23
N GLY A 19 -14.15 -8.52 0.72
CA GLY A 19 -13.35 -7.74 -0.21
C GLY A 19 -12.71 -6.49 0.38
N LEU A 20 -12.70 -6.35 1.71
CA LEU A 20 -12.17 -5.15 2.38
C LEU A 20 -10.67 -5.20 2.60
N GLY A 21 -10.13 -6.37 2.93
CA GLY A 21 -8.76 -6.50 3.39
C GLY A 21 -8.52 -5.74 4.69
N TRP A 22 -7.28 -5.71 5.15
CA TRP A 22 -6.95 -4.97 6.37
C TRP A 22 -7.13 -3.45 6.21
N VAL A 23 -6.83 -2.92 5.03
CA VAL A 23 -6.99 -1.48 4.74
C VAL A 23 -8.45 -1.05 4.85
N GLY A 24 -9.36 -1.80 4.22
CA GLY A 24 -10.79 -1.51 4.28
C GLY A 24 -11.35 -1.66 5.68
N ARG A 25 -10.88 -2.65 6.44
CA ARG A 25 -11.32 -2.87 7.84
C ARG A 25 -10.83 -1.77 8.76
N VAL A 26 -9.59 -1.30 8.60
CA VAL A 26 -9.08 -0.15 9.34
C VAL A 26 -9.93 1.09 9.03
N ASN A 27 -10.23 1.34 7.77
CA ASN A 27 -11.07 2.48 7.39
C ASN A 27 -12.46 2.39 8.02
N ALA A 28 -13.09 1.22 7.96
CA ALA A 28 -14.44 1.03 8.48
C ALA A 28 -14.53 1.14 10.01
N HIS A 29 -13.45 0.84 10.74
CA HIS A 29 -13.41 0.84 12.20
C HIS A 29 -12.67 2.04 12.79
N SER A 30 -12.28 3.01 11.97
CA SER A 30 -11.55 4.19 12.43
C SER A 30 -12.39 5.45 12.32
N THR A 31 -12.13 6.39 13.24
CA THR A 31 -12.73 7.72 13.21
C THR A 31 -11.61 8.75 13.16
N PHE A 32 -11.74 9.72 12.28
CA PHE A 32 -10.74 10.77 12.08
C PHE A 32 -11.35 12.14 12.38
N ASP A 33 -10.56 13.04 12.95
CA ASP A 33 -10.99 14.43 13.20
C ASP A 33 -11.26 15.17 11.89
N LEU A 34 -10.49 14.88 10.85
CA LEU A 34 -10.71 15.37 9.50
C LEU A 34 -11.19 14.21 8.62
N PRO A 35 -12.00 14.48 7.59
CA PRO A 35 -12.36 13.45 6.61
C PRO A 35 -11.11 12.83 6.01
N ALA A 36 -11.07 11.49 5.97
CA ALA A 36 -9.94 10.74 5.45
C ALA A 36 -10.36 9.95 4.21
N THR A 37 -9.58 10.07 3.13
CA THR A 37 -9.74 9.27 1.92
C THR A 37 -8.62 8.25 1.85
N PHE A 38 -8.98 6.96 1.82
CA PHE A 38 -8.05 5.86 1.65
C PHE A 38 -7.97 5.49 0.17
N LEU A 39 -6.77 5.53 -0.39
CA LEU A 39 -6.51 5.22 -1.79
C LEU A 39 -5.61 3.99 -1.86
N THR A 40 -6.13 2.91 -2.42
CA THR A 40 -5.43 1.62 -2.45
C THR A 40 -4.79 1.38 -3.80
N LEU A 41 -3.48 1.20 -3.79
CA LEU A 41 -2.64 0.99 -4.98
C LEU A 41 -1.97 -0.38 -4.88
N ALA A 42 -2.77 -1.43 -4.96
CA ALA A 42 -2.30 -2.79 -4.75
C ALA A 42 -2.16 -3.56 -6.06
N VAL A 43 -1.05 -4.29 -6.18
CA VAL A 43 -0.82 -5.23 -7.29
C VAL A 43 -0.53 -6.60 -6.69
N PRO A 44 -1.39 -7.60 -6.93
CA PRO A 44 -1.16 -8.96 -6.41
C PRO A 44 0.19 -9.50 -6.84
N SER A 45 0.86 -10.18 -5.90
CA SER A 45 2.19 -10.80 -6.10
C SER A 45 3.34 -9.82 -6.40
N GLU A 46 3.13 -8.53 -6.15
CA GLU A 46 4.16 -7.53 -6.42
C GLU A 46 5.39 -7.70 -5.52
N THR A 47 6.57 -7.57 -6.13
CA THR A 47 7.84 -7.51 -5.40
C THR A 47 8.18 -6.07 -5.04
N THR A 48 9.10 -5.88 -4.08
CA THR A 48 9.59 -4.54 -3.73
C THR A 48 10.28 -3.85 -4.90
N LYS A 49 10.95 -4.62 -5.77
CA LYS A 49 11.57 -4.08 -6.99
C LYS A 49 10.53 -3.49 -7.94
N GLN A 50 9.44 -4.21 -8.17
CA GLN A 50 8.36 -3.75 -9.04
C GLN A 50 7.67 -2.52 -8.45
N MET A 51 7.40 -2.54 -7.14
CA MET A 51 6.79 -1.41 -6.45
C MET A 51 7.69 -0.17 -6.51
N ALA A 52 8.99 -0.33 -6.30
CA ALA A 52 9.96 0.76 -6.38
C ALA A 52 9.96 1.46 -7.75
N ALA A 53 9.65 0.70 -8.82
CA ALA A 53 9.60 1.24 -10.17
C ALA A 53 8.36 2.09 -10.45
N ARG A 54 7.25 1.91 -9.68
CA ARG A 54 5.96 2.56 -9.99
C ARG A 54 5.45 3.53 -8.93
N TRP A 55 5.91 3.42 -7.69
CA TRP A 55 5.25 4.10 -6.56
C TRP A 55 5.13 5.61 -6.75
N GLU A 56 6.19 6.26 -7.21
CA GLU A 56 6.23 7.72 -7.30
C GLU A 56 5.20 8.24 -8.31
N ALA A 57 5.20 7.67 -9.52
CA ALA A 57 4.28 8.08 -10.57
C ALA A 57 2.81 7.85 -10.19
N GLU A 58 2.52 6.83 -9.40
CA GLU A 58 1.15 6.51 -9.01
C GLU A 58 0.70 7.21 -7.74
N VAL A 59 1.60 7.41 -6.79
CA VAL A 59 1.26 8.02 -5.49
C VAL A 59 1.15 9.54 -5.59
N LEU A 60 2.09 10.21 -6.25
CA LEU A 60 2.13 11.68 -6.26
C LEU A 60 0.84 12.34 -6.77
N PRO A 61 0.18 11.86 -7.85
CA PRO A 61 -1.07 12.45 -8.30
C PRO A 61 -2.22 12.36 -7.28
N ARG A 62 -2.12 11.42 -6.34
CA ARG A 62 -3.16 11.15 -5.36
C ARG A 62 -2.97 11.92 -4.06
N LEU A 63 -1.79 12.45 -3.83
CA LEU A 63 -1.51 13.27 -2.66
C LEU A 63 -1.80 14.73 -2.97
N ALA A 64 -2.36 15.46 -2.00
CA ALA A 64 -2.64 16.87 -2.12
C ALA A 64 -1.63 17.67 -1.30
N GLU A 65 -1.00 18.67 -1.92
CA GLU A 65 0.00 19.51 -1.24
C GLU A 65 -0.62 20.40 -0.16
N ASP A 66 -1.90 20.74 -0.32
CA ASP A 66 -2.63 21.70 0.54
C ASP A 66 -3.37 21.02 1.69
N GLU A 67 -3.25 19.71 1.87
CA GLU A 67 -3.88 19.00 2.97
C GLU A 67 -2.96 17.90 3.52
N PRO A 68 -3.21 17.45 4.77
CA PRO A 68 -2.45 16.34 5.34
C PRO A 68 -2.55 15.08 4.49
N HIS A 69 -1.43 14.39 4.30
CA HIS A 69 -1.38 13.15 3.53
C HIS A 69 -0.35 12.18 4.11
N GLY A 70 -0.47 10.93 3.72
CA GLY A 70 0.45 9.88 4.15
C GLY A 70 0.58 8.77 3.13
N LEU A 71 1.63 7.99 3.28
CA LEU A 71 1.89 6.81 2.47
C LEU A 71 2.17 5.63 3.40
N VAL A 72 1.42 4.55 3.20
CA VAL A 72 1.62 3.28 3.91
C VAL A 72 2.06 2.23 2.90
N ILE A 73 3.13 1.53 3.21
CA ILE A 73 3.72 0.51 2.36
C ILE A 73 3.51 -0.85 3.00
N GLY A 74 2.81 -1.74 2.31
CA GLY A 74 2.56 -3.11 2.76
C GLY A 74 3.16 -4.11 1.78
N VAL A 75 4.34 -4.65 2.12
CA VAL A 75 5.10 -5.56 1.26
C VAL A 75 5.60 -6.77 2.04
N GLY A 76 6.01 -7.80 1.32
CA GLY A 76 6.64 -8.98 1.89
C GLY A 76 6.32 -10.27 1.14
N PRO A 77 5.05 -10.70 1.06
CA PRO A 77 4.69 -11.96 0.40
C PRO A 77 5.21 -12.11 -1.03
N GLY A 78 5.17 -11.06 -1.84
CA GLY A 78 5.69 -11.10 -3.20
C GLY A 78 7.19 -11.38 -3.26
N ASP A 79 7.95 -10.74 -2.39
CA ASP A 79 9.40 -10.96 -2.31
C ASP A 79 9.72 -12.38 -1.83
N VAL A 80 9.00 -12.88 -0.82
CA VAL A 80 9.18 -14.25 -0.32
C VAL A 80 8.90 -15.26 -1.43
N ALA A 81 7.78 -15.10 -2.13
CA ALA A 81 7.40 -16.00 -3.22
C ALA A 81 8.39 -15.98 -4.38
N ALA A 82 9.01 -14.84 -4.65
CA ALA A 82 10.02 -14.67 -5.71
C ALA A 82 11.44 -15.07 -5.27
N GLY A 83 11.62 -15.46 -4.01
CA GLY A 83 12.93 -15.85 -3.48
C GLY A 83 13.89 -14.69 -3.26
N ILE A 84 13.36 -13.47 -3.09
CA ILE A 84 14.15 -12.27 -2.83
C ILE A 84 14.61 -12.25 -1.37
N SER A 85 15.89 -12.01 -1.13
CA SER A 85 16.45 -11.95 0.22
C SER A 85 15.94 -10.74 0.99
N THR A 86 15.93 -10.83 2.32
CA THR A 86 15.59 -9.71 3.21
C THR A 86 16.50 -8.50 2.96
N ALA A 87 17.79 -8.73 2.75
CA ALA A 87 18.74 -7.66 2.45
C ALA A 87 18.38 -6.92 1.16
N ARG A 88 17.99 -7.67 0.12
CA ARG A 88 17.58 -7.07 -1.15
C ARG A 88 16.27 -6.30 -1.03
N SER A 89 15.29 -6.84 -0.30
CA SER A 89 14.03 -6.16 -0.02
C SER A 89 14.28 -4.81 0.66
N ARG A 90 15.17 -4.77 1.65
CA ARG A 90 15.54 -3.52 2.33
C ARG A 90 16.15 -2.50 1.37
N LEU A 91 17.03 -2.94 0.47
CA LEU A 91 17.62 -2.05 -0.53
C LEU A 91 16.57 -1.48 -1.48
N ASN A 92 15.62 -2.31 -1.89
CA ASN A 92 14.55 -1.89 -2.79
C ASN A 92 13.61 -0.86 -2.15
N LEU A 93 13.46 -0.90 -0.81
CA LEU A 93 12.63 0.04 -0.06
C LEU A 93 13.36 1.32 0.34
N ALA A 94 14.66 1.36 0.24
CA ALA A 94 15.46 2.50 0.66
C ALA A 94 15.35 3.73 -0.29
#